data_25bb6ec86aadc3d79f48fc2cbbf6ef21
#
_entry.id   25bb6ec86aadc3d79f48fc2cbbf6ef21
#
_cell.length_a   1.000
_cell.length_b   1.000
_cell.length_c   1.000
_cell.angle_alpha   90.00
_cell.angle_beta   90.00
_cell.angle_gamma   90.00
#
_symmetry.space_group_name_H-M   'P 1'
#
loop_
_entity.id
_entity.type
_entity.pdbx_description
1 polymer ?
#
loop_
_entity_poly.entity_id
_entity_poly.type
_entity_poly.pdbx_seq_one_letter_code
_entity_poly.pdbx_strand_id
1 'polypeptide(L)'
;MKSTTKKYFFTACLLGTTALLSFGFPRSKYVGTDMLSRLQVPSQMKSWNSRDVSGAFDLKDARYNFVNSVFARQYVSDLGEYLVFIILDASNFHHPQICFGSSGYGVKPAGDLEINANGRRFKANALFMNKKQGSMLVVYWISIDKKNVDWTEQKFNQFFYSLFNKKKIGLMGRLDIPASEENIQKALRFAKDFISDVSRNMKPEDADYLFGTAS
;
A
#
# COMPACT_ATOMS: atom_id res chain seq x y z
N MET A 1 21.03 -9.19 50.19
CA MET A 1 19.67 -9.65 49.87
C MET A 1 18.60 -8.56 49.70
N LYS A 2 18.59 -7.46 50.47
CA LYS A 2 17.52 -6.42 50.38
C LYS A 2 17.44 -5.65 49.02
N SER A 3 18.53 -5.52 48.27
CA SER A 3 18.54 -4.76 46.99
C SER A 3 17.88 -5.53 45.81
N THR A 4 18.07 -6.84 45.78
CA THR A 4 17.55 -7.70 44.69
C THR A 4 16.02 -7.81 44.76
N THR A 5 15.46 -7.95 45.96
CA THR A 5 14.01 -8.03 46.19
C THR A 5 13.29 -6.74 45.71
N LYS A 6 13.89 -5.57 45.98
CA LYS A 6 13.32 -4.28 45.49
C LYS A 6 13.28 -4.20 43.97
N LYS A 7 14.29 -4.69 43.28
CA LYS A 7 14.33 -4.72 41.82
C LYS A 7 13.22 -5.61 41.24
N TYR A 8 13.06 -6.81 41.78
CA TYR A 8 11.99 -7.71 41.32
C TYR A 8 10.60 -7.16 41.61
N PHE A 9 10.41 -6.54 42.78
CA PHE A 9 9.14 -5.88 43.09
C PHE A 9 8.82 -4.74 42.13
N PHE A 10 9.80 -3.88 41.82
CA PHE A 10 9.63 -2.80 40.86
C PHE A 10 9.31 -3.32 39.45
N THR A 11 10.02 -4.36 38.99
CA THR A 11 9.76 -5.00 37.70
C THR A 11 8.36 -5.63 37.66
N ALA A 12 7.93 -6.29 38.72
CA ALA A 12 6.59 -6.87 38.83
C ALA A 12 5.49 -5.79 38.79
N CYS A 13 5.69 -4.68 39.50
CA CYS A 13 4.77 -3.54 39.45
C CYS A 13 4.71 -2.92 38.04
N LEU A 14 5.85 -2.75 37.38
CA LEU A 14 5.89 -2.22 35.99
C LEU A 14 5.14 -3.13 35.04
N LEU A 15 5.39 -4.43 35.07
CA LEU A 15 4.69 -5.43 34.25
C LEU A 15 3.20 -5.46 34.53
N GLY A 16 2.81 -5.44 35.84
CA GLY A 16 1.41 -5.39 36.24
C GLY A 16 0.70 -4.14 35.74
N THR A 17 1.34 -2.97 35.87
CA THR A 17 0.81 -1.71 35.36
C THR A 17 0.68 -1.73 33.83
N THR A 18 1.68 -2.24 33.12
CA THR A 18 1.63 -2.38 31.67
C THR A 18 0.51 -3.32 31.22
N ALA A 19 0.33 -4.44 31.92
CA ALA A 19 -0.76 -5.37 31.66
C ALA A 19 -2.14 -4.71 31.87
N LEU A 20 -2.33 -4.02 32.99
CA LEU A 20 -3.57 -3.29 33.29
C LEU A 20 -3.86 -2.20 32.26
N LEU A 21 -2.87 -1.42 31.88
CA LEU A 21 -2.99 -0.41 30.84
C LEU A 21 -3.36 -1.06 29.50
N SER A 22 -2.82 -2.23 29.17
CA SER A 22 -3.13 -2.92 27.89
C SER A 22 -4.59 -3.37 27.80
N PHE A 23 -5.28 -3.63 28.92
CA PHE A 23 -6.72 -3.92 28.94
C PHE A 23 -7.57 -2.66 28.75
N GLY A 24 -7.07 -1.49 29.15
CA GLY A 24 -7.77 -0.21 29.01
C GLY A 24 -7.60 0.42 27.63
N PHE A 25 -6.61 -0.02 26.83
CA PHE A 25 -6.44 0.52 25.49
C PHE A 25 -7.52 -0.02 24.54
N PRO A 26 -8.26 0.86 23.86
CA PRO A 26 -9.23 0.43 22.87
C PRO A 26 -8.51 -0.35 21.77
N ARG A 27 -8.88 -1.60 21.57
CA ARG A 27 -8.43 -2.36 20.41
C ARG A 27 -8.98 -1.65 19.19
N SER A 28 -8.10 -1.02 18.39
CA SER A 28 -8.53 -0.38 17.17
C SER A 28 -9.13 -1.44 16.25
N LYS A 29 -10.46 -1.49 16.20
CA LYS A 29 -11.13 -2.20 15.13
C LYS A 29 -11.02 -1.30 13.90
N TYR A 30 -10.16 -1.66 12.97
CA TYR A 30 -10.23 -1.08 11.65
C TYR A 30 -11.61 -1.41 11.09
N VAL A 31 -12.30 -0.39 10.69
CA VAL A 31 -13.55 -0.53 9.97
C VAL A 31 -13.23 -0.16 8.54
N GLY A 32 -13.35 -1.12 7.64
CA GLY A 32 -13.25 -0.88 6.20
C GLY A 32 -14.09 0.32 5.81
N THR A 33 -13.61 1.08 4.88
CA THR A 33 -14.32 2.24 4.37
C THR A 33 -14.98 1.85 3.05
N ASP A 34 -16.09 2.49 2.69
CA ASP A 34 -16.67 2.37 1.35
C ASP A 34 -15.91 3.21 0.32
N MET A 35 -14.70 3.66 0.67
CA MET A 35 -13.97 4.60 -0.17
C MET A 35 -13.67 4.02 -1.55
N LEU A 36 -13.28 2.76 -1.60
CA LEU A 36 -12.90 2.11 -2.85
C LEU A 36 -14.09 1.98 -3.82
N SER A 37 -15.31 1.78 -3.29
CA SER A 37 -16.53 1.72 -4.11
C SER A 37 -16.93 3.08 -4.69
N ARG A 38 -16.48 4.18 -4.06
CA ARG A 38 -16.76 5.57 -4.48
C ARG A 38 -15.68 6.12 -5.40
N LEU A 39 -14.47 5.57 -5.31
CA LEU A 39 -13.31 6.04 -6.05
C LEU A 39 -13.50 5.82 -7.56
N GLN A 40 -13.51 6.90 -8.33
CA GLN A 40 -13.68 6.83 -9.77
C GLN A 40 -12.32 6.75 -10.47
N VAL A 41 -11.88 5.51 -10.70
CA VAL A 41 -10.66 5.25 -11.48
C VAL A 41 -11.03 5.19 -12.96
N PRO A 42 -10.38 5.95 -13.84
CA PRO A 42 -10.73 5.99 -15.26
C PRO A 42 -10.59 4.61 -15.91
N SER A 43 -11.66 4.17 -16.58
CA SER A 43 -11.65 2.91 -17.35
C SER A 43 -11.06 3.07 -18.74
N GLN A 44 -11.09 4.27 -19.28
CA GLN A 44 -10.51 4.63 -20.56
C GLN A 44 -9.69 5.91 -20.42
N MET A 45 -8.54 5.92 -21.01
CA MET A 45 -7.66 7.07 -21.16
C MET A 45 -7.14 7.07 -22.60
N LYS A 46 -6.71 8.22 -23.10
CA LYS A 46 -6.36 8.42 -24.52
C LYS A 46 -5.52 7.31 -25.17
N SER A 47 -4.59 6.74 -24.41
CA SER A 47 -3.65 5.71 -24.90
C SER A 47 -3.80 4.37 -24.16
N TRP A 48 -4.91 4.17 -23.45
CA TRP A 48 -5.09 3.01 -22.59
C TRP A 48 -6.50 2.44 -22.69
N ASN A 49 -6.56 1.15 -22.97
CA ASN A 49 -7.77 0.36 -22.81
C ASN A 49 -7.69 -0.46 -21.53
N SER A 50 -8.81 -0.71 -20.86
CA SER A 50 -8.77 -1.47 -19.61
C SER A 50 -9.88 -2.48 -19.48
N ARG A 51 -9.62 -3.49 -18.62
CA ARG A 51 -10.62 -4.45 -18.16
C ARG A 51 -10.51 -4.64 -16.65
N ASP A 52 -11.65 -4.83 -16.00
CA ASP A 52 -11.69 -5.17 -14.58
C ASP A 52 -11.15 -6.60 -14.35
N VAL A 53 -10.27 -6.73 -13.37
CA VAL A 53 -9.69 -8.00 -12.94
C VAL A 53 -9.78 -8.17 -11.42
N SER A 54 -10.61 -7.37 -10.75
CA SER A 54 -10.78 -7.42 -9.28
C SER A 54 -11.20 -8.81 -8.79
N GLY A 55 -11.99 -9.51 -9.57
CA GLY A 55 -12.43 -10.88 -9.27
C GLY A 55 -11.31 -11.94 -9.24
N ALA A 56 -10.10 -11.61 -9.73
CA ALA A 56 -8.94 -12.50 -9.61
C ALA A 56 -8.34 -12.54 -8.20
N PHE A 57 -8.77 -11.65 -7.31
CA PHE A 57 -8.29 -11.56 -5.92
C PHE A 57 -9.28 -12.23 -4.98
N ASP A 58 -8.89 -13.40 -4.47
CA ASP A 58 -9.68 -14.09 -3.42
C ASP A 58 -9.37 -13.48 -2.05
N LEU A 59 -10.20 -12.55 -1.58
CA LEU A 59 -10.05 -11.92 -0.27
C LEU A 59 -10.26 -12.89 0.91
N LYS A 60 -10.73 -14.12 0.67
CA LYS A 60 -10.81 -15.17 1.69
C LYS A 60 -9.47 -15.87 1.91
N ASP A 61 -8.52 -15.72 0.98
CA ASP A 61 -7.17 -16.24 1.14
C ASP A 61 -6.47 -15.53 2.32
N ALA A 62 -5.80 -16.30 3.16
CA ALA A 62 -5.08 -15.79 4.34
C ALA A 62 -4.06 -14.68 4.01
N ARG A 63 -3.58 -14.62 2.78
CA ARG A 63 -2.69 -13.57 2.27
C ARG A 63 -3.34 -12.18 2.22
N TYR A 64 -4.66 -12.13 2.17
CA TYR A 64 -5.45 -10.88 2.06
C TYR A 64 -6.31 -10.61 3.29
N ASN A 65 -6.11 -11.33 4.40
CA ASN A 65 -6.92 -11.19 5.62
C ASN A 65 -6.89 -9.79 6.26
N PHE A 66 -5.95 -8.94 5.85
CA PHE A 66 -5.82 -7.55 6.26
C PHE A 66 -6.45 -6.55 5.28
N VAL A 67 -6.93 -7.02 4.13
CA VAL A 67 -7.54 -6.21 3.07
C VAL A 67 -9.06 -6.27 3.20
N ASN A 68 -9.73 -5.12 3.22
CA ASN A 68 -11.19 -5.06 3.26
C ASN A 68 -11.81 -5.14 1.88
N SER A 69 -11.22 -4.42 0.95
CA SER A 69 -11.67 -4.38 -0.44
C SER A 69 -10.49 -4.18 -1.38
N VAL A 70 -10.65 -4.67 -2.60
CA VAL A 70 -9.67 -4.54 -3.67
C VAL A 70 -10.36 -4.01 -4.92
N PHE A 71 -9.69 -3.07 -5.56
CA PHE A 71 -9.94 -2.68 -6.94
C PHE A 71 -8.73 -3.11 -7.75
N ALA A 72 -8.95 -3.82 -8.87
CA ALA A 72 -7.87 -4.19 -9.77
C ALA A 72 -8.31 -4.07 -11.22
N ARG A 73 -7.51 -3.42 -12.03
CA ARG A 73 -7.78 -3.22 -13.44
C ARG A 73 -6.53 -3.42 -14.27
N GLN A 74 -6.63 -4.24 -15.30
CA GLN A 74 -5.57 -4.37 -16.27
C GLN A 74 -5.70 -3.27 -17.31
N TYR A 75 -4.62 -2.56 -17.57
CA TYR A 75 -4.51 -1.56 -18.62
C TYR A 75 -3.57 -2.04 -19.71
N VAL A 76 -3.96 -1.80 -20.94
CA VAL A 76 -3.17 -2.13 -22.13
C VAL A 76 -2.98 -0.85 -22.92
N SER A 77 -1.73 -0.48 -23.23
CA SER A 77 -1.41 0.68 -24.06
C SER A 77 -1.66 0.39 -25.54
N ASP A 78 -1.74 1.43 -26.36
CA ASP A 78 -1.84 1.30 -27.82
C ASP A 78 -0.62 0.59 -28.44
N LEU A 79 0.50 0.54 -27.72
CA LEU A 79 1.72 -0.20 -28.12
C LEU A 79 1.70 -1.68 -27.66
N GLY A 80 0.62 -2.14 -27.05
CA GLY A 80 0.49 -3.51 -26.55
C GLY A 80 1.22 -3.79 -25.22
N GLU A 81 1.83 -2.77 -24.60
CA GLU A 81 2.38 -2.90 -23.24
C GLU A 81 1.24 -2.94 -22.23
N TYR A 82 1.36 -3.74 -21.17
CA TYR A 82 0.31 -3.84 -20.18
C TYR A 82 0.83 -3.79 -18.75
N LEU A 83 -0.06 -3.41 -17.85
CA LEU A 83 0.14 -3.45 -16.41
C LEU A 83 -1.18 -3.79 -15.71
N VAL A 84 -1.08 -4.19 -14.45
CA VAL A 84 -2.24 -4.29 -13.57
C VAL A 84 -2.13 -3.19 -12.51
N PHE A 85 -3.13 -2.32 -12.47
CA PHE A 85 -3.28 -1.30 -11.45
C PHE A 85 -4.20 -1.83 -10.35
N ILE A 86 -3.71 -1.83 -9.12
CA ILE A 86 -4.38 -2.39 -7.96
C ILE A 86 -4.47 -1.32 -6.90
N ILE A 87 -5.62 -1.19 -6.26
CA ILE A 87 -5.82 -0.35 -5.08
C ILE A 87 -6.36 -1.26 -3.98
N LEU A 88 -5.67 -1.28 -2.86
CA LEU A 88 -6.06 -2.02 -1.67
C LEU A 88 -6.55 -1.04 -0.60
N ASP A 89 -7.76 -1.27 -0.10
CA ASP A 89 -8.25 -0.63 1.13
C ASP A 89 -7.89 -1.55 2.30
N ALA A 90 -6.98 -1.10 3.14
CA ALA A 90 -6.49 -1.92 4.23
C ALA A 90 -6.07 -1.08 5.45
N SER A 91 -6.31 -1.65 6.63
CA SER A 91 -5.95 -1.01 7.91
C SER A 91 -4.50 -1.17 8.29
N ASN A 92 -3.90 -2.26 7.87
CA ASN A 92 -2.58 -2.68 8.28
C ASN A 92 -1.87 -3.30 7.08
N PHE A 93 -1.22 -2.46 6.30
CA PHE A 93 -0.43 -2.95 5.19
C PHE A 93 0.75 -3.78 5.70
N HIS A 94 0.90 -4.98 5.18
CA HIS A 94 2.11 -5.76 5.32
C HIS A 94 3.14 -5.25 4.31
N HIS A 95 4.42 -5.30 4.69
CA HIS A 95 5.47 -4.87 3.77
C HIS A 95 5.46 -5.78 2.52
N PRO A 96 5.28 -5.25 1.31
CA PRO A 96 5.14 -6.06 0.11
C PRO A 96 6.29 -7.04 -0.09
N GLN A 97 7.52 -6.64 0.23
CA GLN A 97 8.69 -7.51 0.16
C GLN A 97 8.52 -8.80 0.99
N ILE A 98 7.91 -8.71 2.17
CA ILE A 98 7.66 -9.87 3.04
C ILE A 98 6.57 -10.75 2.44
N CYS A 99 5.46 -10.14 1.99
CA CYS A 99 4.34 -10.87 1.41
C CYS A 99 4.75 -11.64 0.15
N PHE A 100 5.52 -11.01 -0.73
CA PHE A 100 5.98 -11.66 -1.95
C PHE A 100 7.07 -12.69 -1.68
N GLY A 101 8.00 -12.42 -0.75
CA GLY A 101 9.02 -13.38 -0.33
C GLY A 101 8.39 -14.65 0.23
N SER A 102 7.38 -14.54 1.09
CA SER A 102 6.64 -15.70 1.64
C SER A 102 5.85 -16.46 0.57
N SER A 103 5.51 -15.83 -0.55
CA SER A 103 4.85 -16.45 -1.72
C SER A 103 5.84 -17.09 -2.70
N GLY A 104 7.12 -17.17 -2.34
CA GLY A 104 8.17 -17.86 -3.13
C GLY A 104 8.75 -17.03 -4.27
N TYR A 105 8.61 -15.70 -4.21
CA TYR A 105 9.31 -14.80 -5.13
C TYR A 105 10.70 -14.45 -4.59
N GLY A 106 11.70 -14.46 -5.47
CA GLY A 106 12.93 -13.72 -5.22
C GLY A 106 12.63 -12.22 -5.35
N VAL A 107 12.81 -11.46 -4.26
CA VAL A 107 12.47 -10.03 -4.23
C VAL A 107 13.72 -9.21 -4.05
N LYS A 108 13.95 -8.26 -4.96
CA LYS A 108 15.06 -7.30 -4.92
C LYS A 108 14.49 -5.87 -4.92
N PRO A 109 15.00 -4.94 -4.09
CA PRO A 109 14.67 -3.53 -4.24
C PRO A 109 15.08 -3.04 -5.64
N ALA A 110 14.20 -2.31 -6.31
CA ALA A 110 14.47 -1.69 -7.61
C ALA A 110 14.60 -0.16 -7.52
N GLY A 111 14.62 0.37 -6.29
CA GLY A 111 14.78 1.79 -5.98
C GLY A 111 13.46 2.48 -5.63
N ASP A 112 13.55 3.77 -5.39
CA ASP A 112 12.41 4.64 -5.12
C ASP A 112 12.15 5.52 -6.34
N LEU A 113 10.87 5.79 -6.61
CA LEU A 113 10.45 6.69 -7.66
C LEU A 113 9.90 7.98 -7.04
N GLU A 114 10.49 9.10 -7.40
CA GLU A 114 9.82 10.38 -7.21
C GLU A 114 8.81 10.58 -8.33
N ILE A 115 7.55 10.71 -7.94
CA ILE A 115 6.42 10.94 -8.84
C ILE A 115 6.01 12.40 -8.69
N ASN A 116 5.86 13.06 -9.83
CA ASN A 116 5.23 14.37 -9.91
C ASN A 116 4.10 14.26 -10.93
N ALA A 117 2.88 14.19 -10.42
CA ALA A 117 1.70 13.95 -11.24
C ALA A 117 0.61 14.95 -10.89
N ASN A 118 0.29 15.83 -11.84
CA ASN A 118 -0.78 16.82 -11.72
C ASN A 118 -0.70 17.68 -10.43
N GLY A 119 0.50 18.22 -10.15
CA GLY A 119 0.78 19.05 -8.96
C GLY A 119 0.97 18.27 -7.65
N ARG A 120 0.87 16.94 -7.68
CA ARG A 120 1.11 16.07 -6.53
C ARG A 120 2.51 15.48 -6.59
N ARG A 121 3.27 15.66 -5.50
CA ARG A 121 4.61 15.06 -5.38
C ARG A 121 4.60 14.00 -4.29
N PHE A 122 4.99 12.78 -4.64
CA PHE A 122 5.09 11.68 -3.70
C PHE A 122 6.17 10.67 -4.09
N LYS A 123 6.53 9.82 -3.13
CA LYS A 123 7.45 8.70 -3.36
C LYS A 123 6.70 7.40 -3.52
N ALA A 124 7.07 6.63 -4.52
CA ALA A 124 6.66 5.25 -4.68
C ALA A 124 7.88 4.33 -4.58
N ASN A 125 7.71 3.19 -3.94
CA ASN A 125 8.76 2.17 -3.82
C ASN A 125 8.66 1.20 -4.99
N ALA A 126 9.78 0.68 -5.45
CA ALA A 126 9.82 -0.32 -6.50
C ALA A 126 10.55 -1.59 -6.05
N LEU A 127 9.95 -2.73 -6.36
CA LEU A 127 10.50 -4.07 -6.12
C LEU A 127 10.55 -4.83 -7.44
N PHE A 128 11.69 -5.41 -7.75
CA PHE A 128 11.78 -6.39 -8.81
C PHE A 128 11.55 -7.79 -8.23
N MET A 129 10.63 -8.51 -8.84
CA MET A 129 10.22 -9.83 -8.40
C MET A 129 10.51 -10.86 -9.47
N ASN A 130 11.16 -11.95 -9.07
CA ASN A 130 11.53 -13.03 -9.94
C ASN A 130 10.97 -14.37 -9.43
N LYS A 131 10.36 -15.14 -10.33
CA LYS A 131 9.90 -16.50 -10.10
C LYS A 131 10.12 -17.32 -11.37
N LYS A 132 10.19 -18.65 -11.27
CA LYS A 132 10.36 -19.54 -12.44
C LYS A 132 9.35 -19.29 -13.58
N GLN A 133 8.17 -18.78 -13.25
CA GLN A 133 7.06 -18.53 -14.17
C GLN A 133 7.04 -17.14 -14.79
N GLY A 134 7.99 -16.27 -14.44
CA GLY A 134 8.09 -14.91 -14.94
C GLY A 134 8.59 -13.92 -13.90
N SER A 135 8.97 -12.75 -14.35
CA SER A 135 9.43 -11.65 -13.52
C SER A 135 8.60 -10.41 -13.75
N MET A 136 8.51 -9.57 -12.73
CA MET A 136 7.73 -8.33 -12.77
C MET A 136 8.37 -7.24 -11.92
N LEU A 137 8.11 -6.01 -12.28
CA LEU A 137 8.33 -4.84 -11.45
C LEU A 137 7.03 -4.52 -10.72
N VAL A 138 7.12 -4.38 -9.40
CA VAL A 138 6.00 -3.91 -8.56
C VAL A 138 6.35 -2.52 -8.06
N VAL A 139 5.54 -1.54 -8.43
CA VAL A 139 5.63 -0.17 -7.91
C VAL A 139 4.47 0.06 -6.96
N TYR A 140 4.73 0.54 -5.74
CA TYR A 140 3.67 0.75 -4.76
C TYR A 140 3.92 2.01 -3.91
N TRP A 141 2.84 2.58 -3.42
CA TRP A 141 2.82 3.70 -2.50
C TRP A 141 1.66 3.57 -1.53
N ILE A 142 1.74 4.26 -0.41
CA ILE A 142 0.70 4.25 0.63
C ILE A 142 0.20 5.67 0.82
N SER A 143 -1.11 5.82 0.83
CA SER A 143 -1.78 7.08 1.17
C SER A 143 -2.67 6.86 2.38
N ILE A 144 -2.55 7.71 3.39
CA ILE A 144 -3.41 7.72 4.56
C ILE A 144 -4.04 9.10 4.66
N ASP A 145 -5.37 9.15 4.54
CA ASP A 145 -6.16 10.37 4.74
C ASP A 145 -5.65 11.54 3.86
N LYS A 146 -5.46 11.25 2.57
CA LYS A 146 -4.95 12.17 1.53
C LYS A 146 -3.48 12.57 1.70
N LYS A 147 -2.70 11.82 2.48
CA LYS A 147 -1.26 12.04 2.62
C LYS A 147 -0.50 10.82 2.16
N ASN A 148 0.47 11.00 1.29
CA ASN A 148 1.42 9.95 0.99
C ASN A 148 2.36 9.77 2.17
N VAL A 149 2.54 8.54 2.62
CA VAL A 149 3.34 8.18 3.80
C VAL A 149 4.33 7.09 3.43
N ASP A 150 5.50 7.15 4.03
CA ASP A 150 6.44 6.04 3.95
C ASP A 150 6.04 4.90 4.92
N TRP A 151 6.75 3.77 4.81
CA TRP A 151 6.47 2.61 5.64
C TRP A 151 6.61 2.88 7.15
N THR A 152 7.61 3.65 7.54
CA THR A 152 7.87 4.00 8.94
C THR A 152 6.79 4.92 9.47
N GLU A 153 6.46 5.97 8.72
CA GLU A 153 5.40 6.91 9.05
C GLU A 153 4.03 6.22 9.13
N GLN A 154 3.75 5.27 8.24
CA GLN A 154 2.54 4.44 8.31
C GLN A 154 2.44 3.69 9.64
N LYS A 155 3.52 3.07 10.12
CA LYS A 155 3.54 2.34 11.40
C LYS A 155 3.33 3.27 12.59
N PHE A 156 3.96 4.43 12.59
CA PHE A 156 3.71 5.46 13.62
C PHE A 156 2.26 5.95 13.59
N ASN A 157 1.75 6.29 12.44
CA ASN A 157 0.36 6.70 12.28
C ASN A 157 -0.61 5.64 12.78
N GLN A 158 -0.39 4.38 12.43
CA GLN A 158 -1.19 3.25 12.89
C GLN A 158 -1.18 3.11 14.42
N PHE A 159 -0.03 3.27 15.06
CA PHE A 159 0.10 3.26 16.51
C PHE A 159 -0.72 4.38 17.15
N PHE A 160 -0.56 5.63 16.70
CA PHE A 160 -1.28 6.78 17.24
C PHE A 160 -2.79 6.69 17.00
N TYR A 161 -3.22 6.23 15.82
CA TYR A 161 -4.66 6.07 15.54
C TYR A 161 -5.29 4.97 16.40
N SER A 162 -4.52 3.92 16.69
CA SER A 162 -4.93 2.89 17.62
C SER A 162 -5.16 3.46 19.02
N LEU A 163 -4.24 4.28 19.52
CA LEU A 163 -4.35 4.94 20.83
C LEU A 163 -5.58 5.84 20.97
N PHE A 164 -5.91 6.57 19.91
CA PHE A 164 -7.00 7.55 19.94
C PHE A 164 -8.30 7.07 19.29
N ASN A 165 -8.41 5.78 18.96
CA ASN A 165 -9.57 5.16 18.30
C ASN A 165 -10.05 5.96 17.06
N LYS A 166 -9.12 6.59 16.34
CA LYS A 166 -9.42 7.36 15.12
C LYS A 166 -9.47 6.43 13.91
N LYS A 167 -10.58 6.49 13.20
CA LYS A 167 -10.74 5.80 11.90
C LYS A 167 -10.10 6.68 10.83
N LYS A 168 -9.28 6.07 9.98
CA LYS A 168 -8.67 6.75 8.84
C LYS A 168 -8.70 5.85 7.61
N ILE A 169 -8.79 6.51 6.45
CA ILE A 169 -8.77 5.82 5.16
C ILE A 169 -7.31 5.54 4.81
N GLY A 170 -6.97 4.26 4.67
CA GLY A 170 -5.65 3.84 4.20
C GLY A 170 -5.76 3.12 2.87
N LEU A 171 -5.14 3.65 1.84
CA LEU A 171 -5.08 3.07 0.52
C LEU A 171 -3.63 2.74 0.14
N MET A 172 -3.42 1.57 -0.44
CA MET A 172 -2.19 1.24 -1.12
C MET A 172 -2.46 1.19 -2.62
N GLY A 173 -1.83 2.09 -3.37
CA GLY A 173 -1.75 1.98 -4.82
C GLY A 173 -0.60 1.07 -5.21
N ARG A 174 -0.80 0.21 -6.21
CA ARG A 174 0.21 -0.73 -6.68
C ARG A 174 0.08 -0.95 -8.19
N LEU A 175 1.21 -1.00 -8.86
CA LEU A 175 1.32 -1.40 -10.26
C LEU A 175 2.13 -2.67 -10.36
N ASP A 176 1.60 -3.68 -11.04
CA ASP A 176 2.29 -4.90 -11.42
C ASP A 176 2.59 -4.82 -12.92
N ILE A 177 3.87 -4.75 -13.28
CA ILE A 177 4.34 -4.53 -14.64
C ILE A 177 5.25 -5.68 -15.03
N PRO A 178 4.97 -6.45 -16.09
CA PRO A 178 5.89 -7.45 -16.60
C PRO A 178 7.23 -6.81 -16.93
N ALA A 179 8.30 -7.33 -16.36
CA ALA A 179 9.65 -6.78 -16.56
C ALA A 179 10.72 -7.85 -16.40
N SER A 180 11.80 -7.72 -17.15
CA SER A 180 13.06 -8.45 -16.93
C SER A 180 14.08 -7.54 -16.23
N GLU A 181 15.15 -8.11 -15.68
CA GLU A 181 16.24 -7.32 -15.09
C GLU A 181 16.81 -6.26 -16.06
N GLU A 182 16.87 -6.58 -17.33
CA GLU A 182 17.42 -5.71 -18.38
C GLU A 182 16.54 -4.50 -18.68
N ASN A 183 15.22 -4.62 -18.49
CA ASN A 183 14.28 -3.57 -18.85
C ASN A 183 13.64 -2.83 -17.66
N ILE A 184 14.15 -3.04 -16.44
CA ILE A 184 13.64 -2.39 -15.21
C ILE A 184 13.50 -0.87 -15.39
N GLN A 185 14.50 -0.20 -15.97
CA GLN A 185 14.47 1.26 -16.16
C GLN A 185 13.38 1.70 -17.14
N LYS A 186 13.09 0.89 -18.15
CA LYS A 186 11.96 1.14 -19.05
C LYS A 186 10.64 0.96 -18.31
N ALA A 187 10.50 -0.09 -17.52
CA ALA A 187 9.31 -0.35 -16.73
C ALA A 187 9.05 0.73 -15.65
N LEU A 188 10.12 1.28 -15.03
CA LEU A 188 10.01 2.38 -14.10
C LEU A 188 9.50 3.67 -14.78
N ARG A 189 9.99 4.00 -15.98
CA ARG A 189 9.44 5.12 -16.76
C ARG A 189 7.98 4.90 -17.13
N PHE A 190 7.65 3.71 -17.61
CA PHE A 190 6.29 3.32 -17.94
C PHE A 190 5.34 3.46 -16.74
N ALA A 191 5.79 3.07 -15.53
CA ALA A 191 5.03 3.28 -14.29
C ALA A 191 4.76 4.77 -14.02
N LYS A 192 5.78 5.64 -14.17
CA LYS A 192 5.64 7.08 -13.96
C LYS A 192 4.63 7.71 -14.93
N ASP A 193 4.73 7.34 -16.20
CA ASP A 193 3.85 7.84 -17.25
C ASP A 193 2.40 7.43 -16.97
N PHE A 194 2.18 6.15 -16.64
CA PHE A 194 0.87 5.65 -16.28
C PHE A 194 0.27 6.36 -15.05
N ILE A 195 1.04 6.50 -13.96
CA ILE A 195 0.58 7.21 -12.76
C ILE A 195 0.20 8.65 -13.08
N SER A 196 1.00 9.31 -13.90
CA SER A 196 0.72 10.67 -14.35
C SER A 196 -0.58 10.76 -15.15
N ASP A 197 -0.80 9.80 -16.05
CA ASP A 197 -2.02 9.74 -16.88
C ASP A 197 -3.26 9.45 -16.02
N VAL A 198 -3.19 8.47 -15.11
CA VAL A 198 -4.30 8.19 -14.19
C VAL A 198 -4.62 9.42 -13.34
N SER A 199 -3.60 10.04 -12.73
CA SER A 199 -3.80 11.22 -11.87
C SER A 199 -4.45 12.38 -12.61
N ARG A 200 -4.14 12.59 -13.89
CA ARG A 200 -4.76 13.65 -14.73
C ARG A 200 -6.21 13.36 -15.11
N ASN A 201 -6.55 12.08 -15.24
CA ASN A 201 -7.88 11.66 -15.67
C ASN A 201 -8.83 11.32 -14.51
N MET A 202 -8.34 11.35 -13.26
CA MET A 202 -9.17 11.21 -12.07
C MET A 202 -9.77 12.57 -11.66
N LYS A 203 -10.91 12.52 -10.96
CA LYS A 203 -11.40 13.69 -10.24
C LYS A 203 -10.37 14.13 -9.20
N PRO A 204 -10.14 15.45 -9.00
CA PRO A 204 -9.15 15.93 -8.03
C PRO A 204 -9.30 15.35 -6.63
N GLU A 205 -10.53 15.25 -6.13
CA GLU A 205 -10.82 14.68 -4.80
C GLU A 205 -10.42 13.21 -4.68
N ASP A 206 -10.69 12.41 -5.72
CA ASP A 206 -10.34 10.98 -5.77
C ASP A 206 -8.82 10.81 -5.88
N ALA A 207 -8.18 11.64 -6.70
CA ALA A 207 -6.73 11.65 -6.84
C ALA A 207 -6.03 12.02 -5.52
N ASP A 208 -6.61 12.92 -4.71
CA ASP A 208 -6.06 13.28 -3.40
C ASP A 208 -6.02 12.10 -2.43
N TYR A 209 -7.06 11.25 -2.43
CA TYR A 209 -7.05 10.05 -1.58
C TYR A 209 -5.98 9.04 -2.00
N LEU A 210 -5.69 8.96 -3.29
CA LEU A 210 -4.78 7.94 -3.81
C LEU A 210 -3.33 8.41 -3.88
N PHE A 211 -3.10 9.68 -4.26
CA PHE A 211 -1.78 10.22 -4.54
C PHE A 211 -1.33 11.32 -3.57
N GLY A 212 -2.17 11.70 -2.62
CA GLY A 212 -1.94 12.85 -1.75
C GLY A 212 -2.46 14.16 -2.36
N THR A 213 -2.62 15.19 -1.52
CA THR A 213 -3.08 16.51 -1.95
C THR A 213 -2.06 17.20 -2.86
N ALA A 214 -2.54 17.95 -3.84
CA ALA A 214 -1.69 18.84 -4.63
C ALA A 214 -1.09 19.93 -3.72
N SER A 215 0.20 20.22 -3.91
CA SER A 215 0.95 21.27 -3.20
C SER A 215 0.92 22.57 -3.95
#